data_e6d6367c777166ff114fc738b570807e
#
_entry.id   e6d6367c777166ff114fc738b570807e
#
_cell.length_a   1.000
_cell.length_b   1.000
_cell.length_c   1.000
_cell.angle_alpha   90.00
_cell.angle_beta   90.00
_cell.angle_gamma   90.00
#
_symmetry.space_group_name_H-M   'P 1'
#
loop_
_entity.id
_entity.type
_entity.pdbx_description
1 polymer ?
#
loop_
_entity_poly.entity_id
_entity_poly.type
_entity_poly.pdbx_seq_one_letter_code
_entity_poly.pdbx_strand_id
1 'polypeptide(L)'
;MISPRSIWTALLCSALTHSAVHAQNLDQQLGQLIMVAGYSNKGSAEIDRLEAMVRRGEVGGIIWMQGGPERQRAAIARLQKVAIKNIPLMMSQDAEWGAAMRLDSLPRLTWPLTLGATGDTGLARRYGRALATESRMLGIHVNFSPVVDVNTNPRNPIIGQRALGSDPHRVALLAKAQIRGMEQAGVMACVKHFPGHGDTESDSHHTLPTVGRPLHELRRLDLAPFAATFDVGVGSVMVAHVNVPALDASGTPASLSKAVVTHWMRDSLKYDGLSFTDALNM
;
A
#
# COMPACT_ATOMS: atom_id res chain seq x y z
N MET A 1 -67.73 36.93 18.33
CA MET A 1 -67.74 35.52 18.80
C MET A 1 -66.87 34.75 17.83
N ILE A 2 -65.63 34.47 18.22
CA ILE A 2 -64.67 33.79 17.39
C ILE A 2 -64.42 32.43 18.04
N SER A 3 -64.73 31.37 17.29
CA SER A 3 -64.54 29.97 17.68
C SER A 3 -63.05 29.61 17.73
N PRO A 4 -62.58 28.85 18.73
CA PRO A 4 -61.19 28.43 18.78
C PRO A 4 -60.97 27.26 17.83
N ARG A 5 -60.04 27.43 16.89
CA ARG A 5 -59.55 26.39 16.02
C ARG A 5 -58.64 25.43 16.80
N SER A 6 -59.06 24.18 16.92
CA SER A 6 -58.26 23.09 17.43
C SER A 6 -57.06 22.81 16.54
N ILE A 7 -55.89 23.09 17.06
CA ILE A 7 -54.63 22.73 16.38
C ILE A 7 -54.35 21.25 16.73
N TRP A 8 -54.58 20.39 15.77
CA TRP A 8 -54.09 18.99 15.84
C TRP A 8 -52.62 18.99 15.51
N THR A 9 -51.78 18.91 16.54
CA THR A 9 -50.35 18.68 16.38
C THR A 9 -50.16 17.23 16.07
N ALA A 10 -49.98 16.87 14.79
CA ALA A 10 -49.57 15.55 14.39
C ALA A 10 -48.09 15.35 14.82
N LEU A 11 -47.87 14.64 15.90
CA LEU A 11 -46.55 14.08 16.22
C LEU A 11 -46.20 13.03 15.13
N LEU A 12 -45.42 13.45 14.14
CA LEU A 12 -44.69 12.50 13.31
C LEU A 12 -43.62 11.84 14.19
N CYS A 13 -43.93 10.68 14.75
CA CYS A 13 -42.93 9.73 15.20
C CYS A 13 -42.18 9.22 13.96
N SER A 14 -41.12 9.91 13.56
CA SER A 14 -40.12 9.35 12.69
C SER A 14 -39.47 8.21 13.46
N ALA A 15 -39.93 6.99 13.22
CA ALA A 15 -39.20 5.80 13.58
C ALA A 15 -37.89 5.83 12.81
N LEU A 16 -36.85 6.37 13.44
CA LEU A 16 -35.48 6.17 13.07
C LEU A 16 -35.26 4.65 13.23
N THR A 17 -35.41 3.94 12.14
CA THR A 17 -34.88 2.57 12.04
C THR A 17 -33.37 2.72 12.19
N HIS A 18 -32.92 2.65 13.42
CA HIS A 18 -31.53 2.37 13.71
C HIS A 18 -31.31 0.97 13.13
N SER A 19 -30.82 0.95 11.87
CA SER A 19 -30.16 -0.26 11.37
C SER A 19 -29.10 -0.55 12.40
N ALA A 20 -29.33 -1.59 13.20
CA ALA A 20 -28.36 -2.04 14.19
C ALA A 20 -27.08 -2.32 13.39
N VAL A 21 -26.14 -1.40 13.42
CA VAL A 21 -24.78 -1.64 12.95
C VAL A 21 -24.30 -2.75 13.87
N HIS A 22 -24.45 -3.99 13.44
CA HIS A 22 -23.93 -5.14 14.17
C HIS A 22 -22.44 -4.93 14.26
N ALA A 23 -21.96 -4.52 15.42
CA ALA A 23 -20.53 -4.33 15.66
C ALA A 23 -19.79 -5.59 15.22
N GLN A 24 -18.67 -5.42 14.52
CA GLN A 24 -17.80 -6.55 14.24
C GLN A 24 -17.35 -7.17 15.56
N ASN A 25 -17.29 -8.49 15.64
CA ASN A 25 -16.58 -9.14 16.74
C ASN A 25 -15.07 -8.93 16.60
N LEU A 26 -14.30 -9.25 17.64
CA LEU A 26 -12.86 -9.03 17.64
C LEU A 26 -12.16 -9.75 16.47
N ASP A 27 -12.55 -11.00 16.19
CA ASP A 27 -11.94 -11.77 15.08
C ASP A 27 -12.16 -11.10 13.72
N GLN A 28 -13.35 -10.56 13.48
CA GLN A 28 -13.66 -9.82 12.26
C GLN A 28 -12.91 -8.49 12.20
N GLN A 29 -12.69 -7.82 13.33
CA GLN A 29 -11.86 -6.60 13.36
C GLN A 29 -10.39 -6.90 13.06
N LEU A 30 -9.86 -7.98 13.64
CA LEU A 30 -8.51 -8.46 13.34
C LEU A 30 -8.39 -8.89 11.87
N GLY A 31 -9.40 -9.59 11.33
CA GLY A 31 -9.45 -9.96 9.92
C GLY A 31 -9.35 -8.75 8.98
N GLN A 32 -9.92 -7.59 9.35
CA GLN A 32 -9.77 -6.37 8.52
C GLN A 32 -8.33 -5.87 8.41
N LEU A 33 -7.44 -6.27 9.31
CA LEU A 33 -6.02 -5.94 9.27
C LEU A 33 -5.20 -6.93 8.42
N ILE A 34 -5.81 -8.03 7.96
CA ILE A 34 -5.13 -9.08 7.22
C ILE A 34 -5.36 -8.92 5.73
N MET A 35 -4.27 -8.91 4.96
CA MET A 35 -4.28 -8.96 3.51
C MET A 35 -3.62 -10.25 3.04
N VAL A 36 -4.28 -10.99 2.14
CA VAL A 36 -3.78 -12.28 1.64
C VAL A 36 -3.51 -12.22 0.15
N ALA A 37 -2.58 -13.06 -0.31
CA ALA A 37 -2.29 -13.18 -1.74
C ALA A 37 -3.44 -13.89 -2.47
N GLY A 38 -3.82 -13.31 -3.62
CA GLY A 38 -4.79 -13.86 -4.57
C GLY A 38 -4.17 -14.04 -5.96
N TYR A 39 -4.51 -15.13 -6.62
CA TYR A 39 -3.99 -15.49 -7.94
C TYR A 39 -5.12 -15.75 -8.91
N SER A 40 -5.23 -14.98 -9.98
CA SER A 40 -6.29 -15.19 -10.97
C SER A 40 -5.96 -16.24 -12.03
N ASN A 41 -4.76 -16.85 -11.98
CA ASN A 41 -4.32 -17.95 -12.86
C ASN A 41 -4.34 -19.33 -12.20
N LYS A 42 -4.71 -19.43 -10.92
CA LYS A 42 -4.77 -20.72 -10.20
C LYS A 42 -6.14 -21.43 -10.26
N GLY A 43 -7.05 -20.96 -11.13
CA GLY A 43 -8.36 -21.58 -11.33
C GLY A 43 -9.41 -21.20 -10.28
N SER A 44 -10.59 -21.87 -10.35
CA SER A 44 -11.72 -21.55 -9.50
C SER A 44 -11.50 -21.88 -8.03
N ALA A 45 -10.78 -22.95 -7.72
CA ALA A 45 -10.49 -23.37 -6.34
C ALA A 45 -9.79 -22.29 -5.52
N GLU A 46 -8.90 -21.50 -6.14
CA GLU A 46 -8.25 -20.36 -5.47
C GLU A 46 -9.28 -19.27 -5.13
N ILE A 47 -10.17 -18.96 -6.05
CA ILE A 47 -11.19 -17.93 -5.82
C ILE A 47 -12.23 -18.42 -4.79
N ASP A 48 -12.58 -19.70 -4.80
CA ASP A 48 -13.48 -20.31 -3.80
C ASP A 48 -12.86 -20.28 -2.40
N ARG A 49 -11.55 -20.53 -2.28
CA ARG A 49 -10.78 -20.38 -1.03
C ARG A 49 -10.84 -18.95 -0.51
N LEU A 50 -10.55 -17.97 -1.36
CA LEU A 50 -10.60 -16.56 -0.99
C LEU A 50 -12.02 -16.13 -0.60
N GLU A 51 -13.03 -16.56 -1.34
CA GLU A 51 -14.42 -16.26 -1.02
C GLU A 51 -14.83 -16.80 0.35
N ALA A 52 -14.41 -18.02 0.68
CA ALA A 52 -14.66 -18.60 2.00
C ALA A 52 -14.04 -17.77 3.14
N MET A 53 -12.79 -17.30 2.97
CA MET A 53 -12.13 -16.42 3.95
C MET A 53 -12.87 -15.08 4.10
N VAL A 54 -13.27 -14.46 2.98
CA VAL A 54 -14.02 -13.20 2.97
C VAL A 54 -15.36 -13.35 3.69
N ARG A 55 -16.12 -14.42 3.41
CA ARG A 55 -17.41 -14.69 4.07
C ARG A 55 -17.30 -14.88 5.58
N ARG A 56 -16.19 -15.46 6.07
CA ARG A 56 -15.92 -15.60 7.51
C ARG A 56 -15.37 -14.33 8.14
N GLY A 57 -14.99 -13.31 7.34
CA GLY A 57 -14.40 -12.07 7.85
C GLY A 57 -12.96 -12.20 8.32
N GLU A 58 -12.25 -13.20 7.82
CA GLU A 58 -10.84 -13.48 8.16
C GLU A 58 -9.85 -12.55 7.46
N VAL A 59 -10.30 -11.83 6.42
CA VAL A 59 -9.47 -10.94 5.60
C VAL A 59 -10.19 -9.64 5.27
N GLY A 60 -9.47 -8.53 5.32
CA GLY A 60 -9.93 -7.20 4.92
C GLY A 60 -9.39 -6.77 3.56
N GLY A 61 -8.40 -7.48 3.02
CA GLY A 61 -7.81 -7.14 1.73
C GLY A 61 -7.19 -8.31 0.98
N ILE A 62 -6.93 -8.08 -0.31
CA ILE A 62 -6.27 -9.05 -1.19
C ILE A 62 -5.19 -8.33 -1.99
N ILE A 63 -3.97 -8.85 -1.92
CA ILE A 63 -2.89 -8.49 -2.84
C ILE A 63 -2.93 -9.42 -4.05
N TRP A 64 -3.18 -8.85 -5.22
CA TRP A 64 -3.25 -9.61 -6.46
C TRP A 64 -1.85 -9.86 -7.03
N MET A 65 -1.57 -11.14 -7.21
CA MET A 65 -0.33 -11.64 -7.78
C MET A 65 -0.53 -11.96 -9.27
N GLN A 66 0.06 -13.06 -9.76
CA GLN A 66 0.02 -13.43 -11.18
C GLN A 66 -1.37 -13.79 -11.68
N GLY A 67 -1.63 -13.44 -12.96
CA GLY A 67 -2.87 -13.81 -13.63
C GLY A 67 -3.12 -13.08 -14.93
N GLY A 68 -4.39 -12.96 -15.27
CA GLY A 68 -4.86 -12.20 -16.43
C GLY A 68 -5.85 -11.10 -16.03
N PRO A 69 -5.91 -10.00 -16.75
CA PRO A 69 -6.70 -8.82 -16.37
C PRO A 69 -8.20 -9.12 -16.24
N GLU A 70 -8.77 -9.85 -17.19
CA GLU A 70 -10.20 -10.22 -17.19
C GLU A 70 -10.54 -11.14 -16.01
N ARG A 71 -9.71 -12.18 -15.78
CA ARG A 71 -9.89 -13.11 -14.68
C ARG A 71 -9.78 -12.43 -13.33
N GLN A 72 -8.83 -11.49 -13.16
CA GLN A 72 -8.67 -10.72 -11.94
C GLN A 72 -9.90 -9.84 -11.69
N ARG A 73 -10.37 -9.10 -12.68
CA ARG A 73 -11.58 -8.26 -12.55
C ARG A 73 -12.81 -9.06 -12.16
N ALA A 74 -13.02 -10.22 -12.80
CA ALA A 74 -14.13 -11.10 -12.49
C ALA A 74 -14.06 -11.62 -11.04
N ALA A 75 -12.85 -12.02 -10.59
CA ALA A 75 -12.61 -12.46 -9.23
C ALA A 75 -12.86 -11.34 -8.21
N ILE A 76 -12.34 -10.14 -8.45
CA ILE A 76 -12.58 -8.97 -7.60
C ILE A 76 -14.08 -8.70 -7.48
N ALA A 77 -14.80 -8.66 -8.59
CA ALA A 77 -16.25 -8.42 -8.59
C ALA A 77 -17.03 -9.48 -7.79
N ARG A 78 -16.60 -10.76 -7.88
CA ARG A 78 -17.18 -11.86 -7.10
C ARG A 78 -16.91 -11.70 -5.60
N LEU A 79 -15.67 -11.41 -5.21
CA LEU A 79 -15.26 -11.30 -3.81
C LEU A 79 -15.87 -10.08 -3.12
N GLN A 80 -15.96 -8.93 -3.80
CA GLN A 80 -16.60 -7.74 -3.26
C GLN A 80 -18.09 -7.94 -2.93
N LYS A 81 -18.81 -8.79 -3.69
CA LYS A 81 -20.23 -9.09 -3.42
C LYS A 81 -20.47 -9.85 -2.12
N VAL A 82 -19.46 -10.53 -1.61
CA VAL A 82 -19.57 -11.35 -0.39
C VAL A 82 -18.82 -10.74 0.79
N ALA A 83 -18.31 -9.52 0.64
CA ALA A 83 -17.67 -8.76 1.71
C ALA A 83 -18.63 -8.57 2.89
N ILE A 84 -18.15 -8.83 4.10
CA ILE A 84 -18.99 -8.80 5.29
C ILE A 84 -19.46 -7.38 5.63
N LYS A 85 -20.70 -7.29 6.11
CA LYS A 85 -21.29 -6.03 6.59
C LYS A 85 -21.12 -4.83 5.64
N ASN A 86 -21.05 -5.09 4.35
CA ASN A 86 -20.83 -4.08 3.30
C ASN A 86 -19.55 -3.26 3.47
N ILE A 87 -18.53 -3.81 4.15
CA ILE A 87 -17.19 -3.21 4.19
C ILE A 87 -16.42 -3.71 2.97
N PRO A 88 -16.12 -2.85 1.99
CA PRO A 88 -15.40 -3.26 0.79
C PRO A 88 -14.01 -3.81 1.14
N LEU A 89 -13.61 -4.87 0.44
CA LEU A 89 -12.25 -5.39 0.54
C LEU A 89 -11.25 -4.39 -0.07
N MET A 90 -10.12 -4.21 0.57
CA MET A 90 -9.01 -3.47 0.00
C MET A 90 -8.27 -4.33 -1.00
N MET A 91 -8.23 -3.91 -2.26
CA MET A 91 -7.51 -4.57 -3.34
C MET A 91 -6.20 -3.87 -3.60
N SER A 92 -5.10 -4.60 -3.55
CA SER A 92 -3.76 -4.07 -3.80
C SER A 92 -2.99 -4.89 -4.83
N GLN A 93 -1.94 -4.31 -5.37
CA GLN A 93 -1.04 -4.98 -6.31
C GLN A 93 0.33 -4.30 -6.32
N ASP A 94 1.40 -5.10 -6.50
CA ASP A 94 2.68 -4.56 -6.94
C ASP A 94 2.63 -4.33 -8.45
N ALA A 95 2.59 -3.08 -8.85
CA ALA A 95 2.64 -2.69 -10.25
C ALA A 95 3.60 -1.51 -10.44
N GLU A 96 4.88 -1.71 -10.05
CA GLU A 96 5.91 -0.67 -10.02
C GLU A 96 6.23 -0.13 -11.41
N TRP A 97 6.13 -0.99 -12.45
CA TRP A 97 6.29 -0.66 -13.88
C TRP A 97 5.07 -1.06 -14.71
N GLY A 98 3.88 -0.86 -14.12
CA GLY A 98 2.60 -1.19 -14.73
C GLY A 98 2.09 -2.57 -14.29
N ALA A 99 0.82 -2.81 -14.59
CA ALA A 99 0.15 -4.06 -14.24
C ALA A 99 0.75 -5.29 -14.92
N ALA A 100 1.51 -5.10 -16.01
CA ALA A 100 2.30 -6.15 -16.68
C ALA A 100 3.38 -6.76 -15.78
N MET A 101 3.69 -6.17 -14.62
CA MET A 101 4.52 -6.80 -13.59
C MET A 101 3.89 -8.09 -13.07
N ARG A 102 2.57 -8.17 -13.05
CA ARG A 102 1.77 -9.25 -12.45
C ARG A 102 0.87 -9.97 -13.45
N LEU A 103 0.39 -9.26 -14.45
CA LEU A 103 -0.64 -9.74 -15.35
C LEU A 103 -0.10 -9.92 -16.78
N ASP A 104 -0.54 -10.99 -17.43
CA ASP A 104 -0.28 -11.22 -18.85
C ASP A 104 -1.05 -10.20 -19.73
N SER A 105 -0.66 -10.13 -20.99
CA SER A 105 -1.40 -9.40 -22.03
C SER A 105 -1.58 -7.89 -21.82
N LEU A 106 -0.76 -7.28 -20.94
CA LEU A 106 -0.76 -5.83 -20.73
C LEU A 106 0.57 -5.19 -21.19
N PRO A 107 0.54 -3.92 -21.61
CA PRO A 107 1.74 -3.20 -21.96
C PRO A 107 2.62 -2.99 -20.72
N ARG A 108 3.93 -3.15 -20.92
CA ARG A 108 4.91 -2.89 -19.87
C ARG A 108 5.37 -1.45 -19.96
N LEU A 109 5.32 -0.74 -18.83
CA LEU A 109 5.98 0.56 -18.71
C LEU A 109 7.48 0.37 -18.48
N THR A 110 8.26 1.45 -18.58
CA THR A 110 9.70 1.40 -18.33
C THR A 110 10.01 1.12 -16.87
N TRP A 111 11.21 0.61 -16.59
CA TRP A 111 11.71 0.46 -15.23
C TRP A 111 11.77 1.81 -14.49
N PRO A 112 11.52 1.84 -13.17
CA PRO A 112 11.65 3.06 -12.38
C PRO A 112 13.02 3.75 -12.50
N LEU A 113 14.11 2.98 -12.59
CA LEU A 113 15.45 3.55 -12.78
C LEU A 113 15.59 4.32 -14.11
N THR A 114 14.95 3.84 -15.18
CA THR A 114 14.93 4.56 -16.45
C THR A 114 14.15 5.88 -16.35
N LEU A 115 13.02 5.86 -15.64
CA LEU A 115 12.30 7.09 -15.29
C LEU A 115 13.18 8.02 -14.46
N GLY A 116 13.86 7.46 -13.45
CA GLY A 116 14.79 8.18 -12.58
C GLY A 116 15.92 8.88 -13.36
N ALA A 117 16.47 8.21 -14.38
CA ALA A 117 17.54 8.76 -15.21
C ALA A 117 17.14 10.04 -15.95
N THR A 118 15.85 10.22 -16.27
CA THR A 118 15.35 11.43 -16.95
C THR A 118 15.42 12.67 -16.07
N GLY A 119 15.25 12.52 -14.75
CA GLY A 119 15.10 13.64 -13.80
C GLY A 119 13.85 14.50 -14.00
N ASP A 120 12.96 14.11 -14.91
CA ASP A 120 11.75 14.89 -15.28
C ASP A 120 10.59 14.56 -14.33
N THR A 121 10.26 15.49 -13.45
CA THR A 121 9.13 15.36 -12.51
C THR A 121 7.76 15.41 -13.21
N GLY A 122 7.67 16.08 -14.36
CA GLY A 122 6.46 16.09 -15.19
C GLY A 122 6.20 14.69 -15.78
N LEU A 123 7.26 14.03 -16.26
CA LEU A 123 7.18 12.65 -16.72
C LEU A 123 6.85 11.70 -15.56
N ALA A 124 7.48 11.86 -14.39
CA ALA A 124 7.19 11.05 -13.21
C ALA A 124 5.72 11.17 -12.78
N ARG A 125 5.13 12.36 -12.84
CA ARG A 125 3.69 12.57 -12.56
C ARG A 125 2.82 11.87 -13.61
N ARG A 126 3.14 11.96 -14.90
CA ARG A 126 2.41 11.23 -15.95
C ARG A 126 2.53 9.72 -15.79
N TYR A 127 3.72 9.24 -15.41
CA TYR A 127 3.96 7.83 -15.11
C TYR A 127 3.07 7.34 -13.96
N GLY A 128 3.02 8.08 -12.84
CA GLY A 128 2.12 7.77 -11.72
C GLY A 128 0.66 7.73 -12.13
N ARG A 129 0.21 8.68 -12.97
CA ARG A 129 -1.15 8.67 -13.52
C ARG A 129 -1.42 7.43 -14.38
N ALA A 130 -0.46 6.99 -15.20
CA ALA A 130 -0.61 5.78 -16.00
C ALA A 130 -0.75 4.54 -15.13
N LEU A 131 0.11 4.37 -14.11
CA LEU A 131 0.00 3.30 -13.10
C LEU A 131 -1.38 3.25 -12.46
N ALA A 132 -1.88 4.41 -12.03
CA ALA A 132 -3.19 4.50 -11.38
C ALA A 132 -4.34 4.21 -12.35
N THR A 133 -4.23 4.63 -13.60
CA THR A 133 -5.25 4.33 -14.61
C THR A 133 -5.37 2.82 -14.83
N GLU A 134 -4.26 2.12 -15.02
CA GLU A 134 -4.25 0.66 -15.13
C GLU A 134 -4.80 0.00 -13.86
N SER A 135 -4.33 0.42 -12.68
CA SER A 135 -4.80 -0.10 -11.38
C SER A 135 -6.31 0.02 -11.22
N ARG A 136 -6.88 1.19 -11.52
CA ARG A 136 -8.34 1.41 -11.45
C ARG A 136 -9.14 0.55 -12.42
N MET A 137 -8.66 0.40 -13.65
CA MET A 137 -9.29 -0.47 -14.64
C MET A 137 -9.34 -1.93 -14.18
N LEU A 138 -8.41 -2.33 -13.32
CA LEU A 138 -8.30 -3.66 -12.74
C LEU A 138 -9.04 -3.81 -11.39
N GLY A 139 -9.61 -2.72 -10.85
CA GLY A 139 -10.27 -2.72 -9.54
C GLY A 139 -9.31 -2.66 -8.36
N ILE A 140 -8.09 -2.17 -8.55
CA ILE A 140 -7.06 -2.01 -7.54
C ILE A 140 -7.19 -0.65 -6.87
N HIS A 141 -7.17 -0.63 -5.54
CA HIS A 141 -7.28 0.57 -4.70
C HIS A 141 -5.91 1.10 -4.25
N VAL A 142 -4.96 0.19 -4.00
CA VAL A 142 -3.60 0.50 -3.56
C VAL A 142 -2.59 -0.12 -4.51
N ASN A 143 -1.71 0.68 -5.08
CA ASN A 143 -0.54 0.17 -5.79
C ASN A 143 0.70 0.33 -4.90
N PHE A 144 1.40 -0.77 -4.63
CA PHE A 144 2.63 -0.78 -3.83
C PHE A 144 3.81 -0.18 -4.62
N SER A 145 3.72 1.10 -4.89
CA SER A 145 4.64 1.95 -5.64
C SER A 145 4.46 3.41 -5.20
N PRO A 146 5.48 4.27 -5.27
CA PRO A 146 6.85 4.03 -5.77
C PRO A 146 7.80 3.37 -4.76
N VAL A 147 8.86 2.75 -5.28
CA VAL A 147 10.05 2.39 -4.52
C VAL A 147 10.87 3.65 -4.28
N VAL A 148 11.03 4.03 -3.02
CA VAL A 148 11.81 5.23 -2.61
C VAL A 148 13.14 4.89 -1.95
N ASP A 149 13.49 3.59 -1.93
CA ASP A 149 14.82 3.14 -1.54
C ASP A 149 15.89 3.81 -2.41
N VAL A 150 16.91 4.35 -1.77
CA VAL A 150 18.05 4.99 -2.45
C VAL A 150 19.08 3.91 -2.78
N ASN A 151 19.24 3.57 -4.04
CA ASN A 151 20.12 2.49 -4.49
C ASN A 151 21.60 2.89 -4.39
N THR A 152 22.12 2.93 -3.17
CA THR A 152 23.52 3.33 -2.89
C THR A 152 24.49 2.17 -3.05
N ASN A 153 24.04 0.93 -2.92
CA ASN A 153 24.85 -0.25 -3.12
C ASN A 153 24.59 -0.85 -4.51
N PRO A 154 25.55 -0.78 -5.46
CA PRO A 154 25.37 -1.35 -6.79
C PRO A 154 25.25 -2.88 -6.80
N ARG A 155 25.63 -3.56 -5.70
CA ARG A 155 25.49 -5.02 -5.53
C ARG A 155 24.17 -5.42 -4.88
N ASN A 156 23.30 -4.45 -4.58
CA ASN A 156 21.99 -4.76 -4.00
C ASN A 156 21.17 -5.65 -4.96
N PRO A 157 20.80 -6.87 -4.56
CA PRO A 157 20.14 -7.83 -5.45
C PRO A 157 18.65 -7.56 -5.64
N ILE A 158 18.03 -6.73 -4.78
CA ILE A 158 16.58 -6.58 -4.67
C ILE A 158 16.09 -5.27 -5.27
N ILE A 159 16.77 -4.16 -4.96
CA ILE A 159 16.30 -2.81 -5.33
C ILE A 159 16.72 -2.47 -6.76
N GLY A 160 17.98 -2.34 -7.04
CA GLY A 160 18.50 -2.18 -8.40
C GLY A 160 17.66 -1.28 -9.31
N GLN A 161 17.13 -1.86 -10.39
CA GLN A 161 16.30 -1.17 -11.38
C GLN A 161 14.93 -0.68 -10.86
N ARG A 162 14.49 -1.16 -9.70
CA ARG A 162 13.25 -0.73 -9.04
C ARG A 162 13.38 0.64 -8.42
N ALA A 163 14.59 1.09 -8.03
CA ALA A 163 14.84 2.41 -7.49
C ALA A 163 14.68 3.52 -8.54
N LEU A 164 14.29 4.71 -8.08
CA LEU A 164 14.32 5.93 -8.90
C LEU A 164 15.72 6.54 -9.05
N GLY A 165 16.72 6.00 -8.33
CA GLY A 165 18.11 6.44 -8.41
C GLY A 165 18.91 6.17 -7.14
N SER A 166 20.12 6.78 -7.10
CA SER A 166 21.08 6.69 -5.99
C SER A 166 21.29 8.01 -5.25
N ASP A 167 20.63 9.07 -5.67
CA ASP A 167 20.63 10.37 -4.99
C ASP A 167 19.31 10.58 -4.24
N PRO A 168 19.31 10.72 -2.90
CA PRO A 168 18.09 10.79 -2.09
C PRO A 168 17.19 11.99 -2.44
N HIS A 169 17.77 13.11 -2.85
CA HIS A 169 17.01 14.29 -3.22
C HIS A 169 16.27 14.07 -4.54
N ARG A 170 16.94 13.48 -5.55
CA ARG A 170 16.28 13.12 -6.83
C ARG A 170 15.19 12.08 -6.63
N VAL A 171 15.47 11.03 -5.83
CA VAL A 171 14.48 10.01 -5.49
C VAL A 171 13.25 10.66 -4.86
N ALA A 172 13.45 11.54 -3.87
CA ALA A 172 12.36 12.26 -3.22
C ALA A 172 11.53 13.12 -4.18
N LEU A 173 12.19 13.89 -5.07
CA LEU A 173 11.50 14.76 -6.04
C LEU A 173 10.63 13.96 -7.02
N LEU A 174 11.19 12.90 -7.59
CA LEU A 174 10.50 12.06 -8.56
C LEU A 174 9.38 11.26 -7.91
N ALA A 175 9.62 10.70 -6.71
CA ALA A 175 8.60 9.97 -5.96
C ALA A 175 7.41 10.86 -5.60
N LYS A 176 7.63 12.08 -5.11
CA LYS A 176 6.55 13.04 -4.84
C LYS A 176 5.71 13.34 -6.09
N ALA A 177 6.35 13.48 -7.24
CA ALA A 177 5.64 13.73 -8.50
C ALA A 177 4.82 12.50 -8.92
N GLN A 178 5.38 11.29 -8.81
CA GLN A 178 4.71 10.04 -9.11
C GLN A 178 3.50 9.81 -8.17
N ILE A 179 3.66 9.99 -6.86
CA ILE A 179 2.60 9.90 -5.85
C ILE A 179 1.43 10.84 -6.21
N ARG A 180 1.73 12.11 -6.49
CA ARG A 180 0.70 13.07 -6.92
C ARG A 180 -0.05 12.61 -8.17
N GLY A 181 0.65 12.00 -9.12
CA GLY A 181 0.05 11.43 -10.33
C GLY A 181 -0.90 10.29 -10.02
N MET A 182 -0.53 9.40 -9.11
CA MET A 182 -1.32 8.25 -8.69
C MET A 182 -2.57 8.67 -7.90
N GLU A 183 -2.40 9.45 -6.86
CA GLU A 183 -3.49 9.80 -5.94
C GLU A 183 -4.52 10.72 -6.58
N GLN A 184 -4.09 11.66 -7.43
CA GLN A 184 -5.01 12.47 -8.23
C GLN A 184 -5.82 11.65 -9.25
N ALA A 185 -5.32 10.48 -9.63
CA ALA A 185 -6.04 9.54 -10.47
C ALA A 185 -6.86 8.52 -9.65
N GLY A 186 -6.92 8.66 -8.31
CA GLY A 186 -7.79 7.88 -7.42
C GLY A 186 -7.25 6.51 -7.02
N VAL A 187 -5.92 6.34 -6.99
CA VAL A 187 -5.26 5.13 -6.47
C VAL A 187 -4.27 5.55 -5.39
N MET A 188 -4.37 4.93 -4.23
CA MET A 188 -3.45 5.15 -3.12
C MET A 188 -2.05 4.66 -3.50
N ALA A 189 -1.06 5.54 -3.35
CA ALA A 189 0.34 5.20 -3.48
C ALA A 189 0.87 4.59 -2.17
N CYS A 190 1.84 3.69 -2.29
CA CYS A 190 2.52 3.09 -1.14
C CYS A 190 4.03 3.18 -1.31
N VAL A 191 4.66 4.06 -0.55
CA VAL A 191 6.13 4.18 -0.57
C VAL A 191 6.77 3.02 0.17
N LYS A 192 7.88 2.49 -0.36
CA LYS A 192 8.54 1.31 0.17
C LYS A 192 10.05 1.31 -0.09
N HIS A 193 10.82 0.61 0.70
CA HIS A 193 10.53 -0.24 1.86
C HIS A 193 11.10 0.43 3.11
N PHE A 194 10.25 1.02 3.93
CA PHE A 194 10.68 1.77 5.13
C PHE A 194 11.44 0.86 6.12
N PRO A 195 12.54 1.30 6.74
CA PRO A 195 13.17 2.63 6.70
C PRO A 195 14.23 2.82 5.60
N GLY A 196 14.32 1.95 4.62
CA GLY A 196 15.24 1.95 3.48
C GLY A 196 15.92 0.60 3.31
N HIS A 197 15.90 0.07 2.08
CA HIS A 197 16.45 -1.24 1.70
C HIS A 197 17.56 -1.11 0.63
N GLY A 198 17.92 0.14 0.26
CA GLY A 198 18.80 0.40 -0.89
C GLY A 198 20.27 0.08 -0.71
N ASP A 199 20.73 -0.14 0.54
CA ASP A 199 22.11 -0.42 0.89
C ASP A 199 22.40 -1.88 1.25
N THR A 200 21.39 -2.74 1.31
CA THR A 200 21.54 -4.14 1.73
C THR A 200 22.26 -4.98 0.68
N GLU A 201 23.00 -6.01 1.14
CA GLU A 201 23.73 -6.95 0.30
C GLU A 201 23.05 -8.31 0.18
N SER A 202 21.95 -8.54 0.90
CA SER A 202 21.22 -9.80 0.92
C SER A 202 19.73 -9.58 0.65
N ASP A 203 19.10 -10.65 0.18
CA ASP A 203 17.67 -10.67 -0.11
C ASP A 203 16.88 -10.95 1.17
N SER A 204 15.93 -10.07 1.49
CA SER A 204 15.01 -10.22 2.62
C SER A 204 14.10 -11.45 2.50
N HIS A 205 13.96 -12.03 1.31
CA HIS A 205 13.24 -13.31 1.12
C HIS A 205 14.01 -14.54 1.62
N HIS A 206 15.30 -14.40 1.89
CA HIS A 206 16.15 -15.54 2.30
C HIS A 206 16.82 -15.36 3.66
N THR A 207 17.11 -14.12 4.02
CA THR A 207 17.79 -13.77 5.29
C THR A 207 17.26 -12.44 5.80
N LEU A 208 17.48 -12.12 7.08
CA LEU A 208 17.21 -10.79 7.61
C LEU A 208 18.36 -9.83 7.25
N PRO A 209 18.21 -8.96 6.22
CA PRO A 209 19.27 -8.04 5.85
C PRO A 209 19.49 -7.00 6.94
N THR A 210 20.73 -6.51 7.05
CA THR A 210 21.06 -5.45 7.99
C THR A 210 21.48 -4.18 7.26
N VAL A 211 20.86 -3.06 7.64
CA VAL A 211 21.27 -1.71 7.24
C VAL A 211 22.18 -1.16 8.34
N GLY A 212 23.48 -1.32 8.16
CA GLY A 212 24.50 -1.04 9.19
C GLY A 212 24.94 0.43 9.29
N ARG A 213 24.23 1.35 8.62
CA ARG A 213 24.59 2.79 8.61
C ARG A 213 24.44 3.44 9.98
N PRO A 214 25.34 4.37 10.36
CA PRO A 214 25.13 5.21 11.52
C PRO A 214 23.93 6.15 11.32
N LEU A 215 23.29 6.55 12.41
CA LEU A 215 22.03 7.29 12.38
C LEU A 215 22.06 8.58 11.52
N HIS A 216 23.17 9.32 11.54
CA HIS A 216 23.28 10.56 10.77
C HIS A 216 23.30 10.31 9.25
N GLU A 217 23.90 9.21 8.80
CA GLU A 217 23.87 8.79 7.40
C GLU A 217 22.49 8.24 7.00
N LEU A 218 21.92 7.38 7.87
CA LEU A 218 20.59 6.84 7.65
C LEU A 218 19.55 7.95 7.46
N ARG A 219 19.60 8.99 8.30
CA ARG A 219 18.71 10.16 8.16
C ARG A 219 18.90 10.90 6.85
N ARG A 220 20.14 11.06 6.41
CA ARG A 220 20.49 11.83 5.21
C ARG A 220 20.21 11.05 3.91
N LEU A 221 20.37 9.74 3.92
CA LEU A 221 20.29 8.89 2.74
C LEU A 221 18.95 8.14 2.69
N ASP A 222 18.74 7.24 3.64
CA ASP A 222 17.66 6.26 3.55
C ASP A 222 16.31 6.84 3.98
N LEU A 223 16.27 7.60 5.11
CA LEU A 223 15.04 8.18 5.63
C LEU A 223 14.61 9.46 4.89
N ALA A 224 15.51 10.16 4.22
CA ALA A 224 15.20 11.45 3.59
C ALA A 224 14.08 11.37 2.52
N PRO A 225 14.04 10.38 1.61
CA PRO A 225 12.94 10.26 0.67
C PRO A 225 11.59 9.92 1.34
N PHE A 226 11.60 9.12 2.41
CA PHE A 226 10.39 8.83 3.18
C PHE A 226 9.86 10.09 3.85
N ALA A 227 10.71 10.83 4.57
CA ALA A 227 10.31 12.11 5.18
C ALA A 227 9.69 13.05 4.15
N ALA A 228 10.34 13.22 3.00
CA ALA A 228 9.85 14.09 1.93
C ALA A 228 8.53 13.61 1.30
N THR A 229 8.26 12.30 1.27
CA THR A 229 6.99 11.74 0.77
C THR A 229 5.89 11.79 1.83
N PHE A 230 6.22 11.68 3.09
CA PHE A 230 5.29 11.88 4.22
C PHE A 230 4.79 13.34 4.28
N ASP A 231 5.68 14.31 4.06
CA ASP A 231 5.33 15.74 4.02
C ASP A 231 4.29 16.08 2.93
N VAL A 232 4.20 15.31 1.85
CA VAL A 232 3.17 15.52 0.81
C VAL A 232 1.92 14.67 1.03
N GLY A 233 1.83 13.95 2.15
CA GLY A 233 0.65 13.21 2.57
C GLY A 233 0.42 11.93 1.77
N VAL A 234 1.50 11.16 1.46
CA VAL A 234 1.32 9.86 0.80
C VAL A 234 0.39 8.95 1.59
N GLY A 235 -0.57 8.31 0.92
CA GLY A 235 -1.62 7.54 1.56
C GLY A 235 -1.15 6.31 2.32
N SER A 236 -0.06 5.65 1.88
CA SER A 236 0.45 4.45 2.57
C SER A 236 1.96 4.27 2.48
N VAL A 237 2.50 3.47 3.41
CA VAL A 237 3.90 3.06 3.49
C VAL A 237 4.00 1.56 3.76
N MET A 238 4.98 0.90 3.15
CA MET A 238 5.31 -0.50 3.46
C MET A 238 6.60 -0.57 4.26
N VAL A 239 6.56 -1.27 5.40
CA VAL A 239 7.69 -1.45 6.31
C VAL A 239 8.39 -2.77 5.99
N ALA A 240 9.70 -2.69 5.74
CA ALA A 240 10.54 -3.83 5.34
C ALA A 240 10.84 -4.80 6.49
N HIS A 241 11.17 -6.03 6.13
CA HIS A 241 11.81 -6.98 7.04
C HIS A 241 13.34 -6.79 6.97
N VAL A 242 13.84 -5.74 7.61
CA VAL A 242 15.27 -5.42 7.71
C VAL A 242 15.65 -5.13 9.17
N ASN A 243 16.86 -5.49 9.54
CA ASN A 243 17.46 -5.09 10.81
C ASN A 243 18.14 -3.73 10.63
N VAL A 244 17.86 -2.76 11.51
CA VAL A 244 18.44 -1.40 11.46
C VAL A 244 18.91 -1.01 12.85
N PRO A 245 20.12 -1.44 13.26
CA PRO A 245 20.63 -1.23 14.63
C PRO A 245 20.65 0.23 15.07
N ALA A 246 20.79 1.18 14.15
CA ALA A 246 20.76 2.61 14.44
C ALA A 246 19.36 3.13 14.86
N LEU A 247 18.29 2.40 14.56
CA LEU A 247 16.90 2.73 14.94
C LEU A 247 16.40 1.83 16.07
N ASP A 248 16.83 0.57 16.08
CA ASP A 248 16.49 -0.42 17.11
C ASP A 248 17.66 -1.41 17.28
N ALA A 249 18.35 -1.31 18.40
CA ALA A 249 19.49 -2.17 18.71
C ALA A 249 19.12 -3.60 19.14
N SER A 250 17.81 -3.93 19.24
CA SER A 250 17.35 -5.24 19.70
C SER A 250 17.54 -6.37 18.68
N GLY A 251 17.80 -6.03 17.39
CA GLY A 251 17.84 -6.97 16.30
C GLY A 251 16.44 -7.37 15.76
N THR A 252 15.37 -6.76 16.30
CA THR A 252 14.01 -6.99 15.81
C THR A 252 13.85 -6.42 14.40
N PRO A 253 13.26 -7.17 13.44
CA PRO A 253 12.96 -6.65 12.11
C PRO A 253 12.14 -5.36 12.18
N ALA A 254 12.43 -4.39 11.32
CA ALA A 254 11.78 -3.08 11.31
C ALA A 254 10.25 -3.17 11.30
N SER A 255 9.69 -4.11 10.56
CA SER A 255 8.23 -4.38 10.47
C SER A 255 7.59 -4.83 11.79
N LEU A 256 8.38 -5.38 12.73
CA LEU A 256 7.92 -5.83 14.05
C LEU A 256 8.42 -4.93 15.18
N SER A 257 9.23 -3.92 14.87
CA SER A 257 9.86 -3.05 15.86
C SER A 257 8.96 -1.85 16.21
N LYS A 258 8.55 -1.77 17.48
CA LYS A 258 7.87 -0.58 18.00
C LYS A 258 8.75 0.68 17.88
N ALA A 259 10.06 0.55 18.09
CA ALA A 259 10.99 1.67 17.94
C ALA A 259 10.96 2.22 16.50
N VAL A 260 10.96 1.35 15.49
CA VAL A 260 10.94 1.77 14.08
C VAL A 260 9.56 2.30 13.69
N VAL A 261 8.49 1.54 13.97
CA VAL A 261 7.14 1.89 13.49
C VAL A 261 6.52 3.03 14.30
N THR A 262 6.62 2.99 15.63
CA THR A 262 6.00 4.02 16.47
C THR A 262 6.92 5.22 16.62
N HIS A 263 8.11 5.04 17.21
CA HIS A 263 8.93 6.19 17.58
C HIS A 263 9.55 6.88 16.36
N TRP A 264 10.04 6.12 15.36
CA TRP A 264 10.65 6.74 14.18
C TRP A 264 9.62 7.18 13.15
N MET A 265 8.76 6.27 12.69
CA MET A 265 7.83 6.58 11.61
C MET A 265 6.69 7.49 12.07
N ARG A 266 5.99 7.15 13.19
CA ARG A 266 4.84 7.93 13.65
C ARG A 266 5.24 9.19 14.40
N ASP A 267 6.14 9.05 15.43
CA ASP A 267 6.43 10.16 16.33
C ASP A 267 7.49 11.13 15.76
N SER A 268 8.56 10.62 15.17
CA SER A 268 9.68 11.44 14.67
C SER A 268 9.40 12.00 13.27
N LEU A 269 8.98 11.15 12.33
CA LEU A 269 8.69 11.55 10.95
C LEU A 269 7.24 12.00 10.75
N LYS A 270 6.39 11.95 11.80
CA LYS A 270 5.01 12.44 11.81
C LYS A 270 4.10 11.81 10.75
N TYR A 271 4.36 10.56 10.38
CA TYR A 271 3.52 9.87 9.42
C TYR A 271 2.26 9.32 10.09
N ASP A 272 1.09 9.67 9.59
CA ASP A 272 -0.23 9.28 10.10
C ASP A 272 -1.06 8.44 9.12
N GLY A 273 -0.54 8.20 7.91
CA GLY A 273 -1.20 7.37 6.89
C GLY A 273 -1.21 5.87 7.21
N LEU A 274 -1.72 5.07 6.28
CA LEU A 274 -1.80 3.62 6.41
C LEU A 274 -0.43 2.97 6.33
N SER A 275 -0.16 1.97 7.18
CA SER A 275 1.07 1.18 7.14
C SER A 275 0.79 -0.28 6.82
N PHE A 276 1.57 -0.84 5.91
CA PHE A 276 1.63 -2.27 5.61
C PHE A 276 2.93 -2.84 6.12
N THR A 277 2.95 -4.11 6.51
CA THR A 277 4.19 -4.87 6.59
C THR A 277 4.55 -5.35 5.18
N ASP A 278 5.82 -5.64 4.93
CA ASP A 278 6.19 -6.51 3.83
C ASP A 278 5.60 -7.92 4.06
N ALA A 279 5.72 -8.82 3.08
CA ALA A 279 5.03 -10.11 3.14
C ALA A 279 5.52 -10.97 4.31
N LEU A 280 4.61 -11.37 5.20
CA LEU A 280 4.96 -12.10 6.44
C LEU A 280 5.48 -13.52 6.22
N ASN A 281 5.49 -14.00 4.98
CA ASN A 281 6.06 -15.30 4.60
C ASN A 281 7.49 -15.21 4.03
N MET A 282 8.11 -14.04 4.15
CA MET A 282 9.52 -13.80 3.80
C MET A 282 10.45 -14.28 4.89
#